data_3c533c2bbd8f7cd69ab2f3aef265c233
#
_entry.id   3c533c2bbd8f7cd69ab2f3aef265c233
#
_cell.length_a   1.000
_cell.length_b   1.000
_cell.length_c   1.000
_cell.angle_alpha   90.00
_cell.angle_beta   90.00
_cell.angle_gamma   90.00
#
_symmetry.space_group_name_H-M   'P 1'
#
loop_
_entity.id
_entity.type
_entity.pdbx_description
1 polymer ?
#
loop_
_entity_poly.entity_id
_entity_poly.type
_entity_poly.pdbx_seq_one_letter_code
_entity_poly.pdbx_strand_id
1 'polypeptide(L)'
;MTSRTAMRSHRCGDLRAADVGARVTLCGWVSRRREHGEHLAFLDLRDHSGVVQCVVDGAVDARSEWVVRVTGTVARRPDGTVNAHLATGEVELSECALEVLNAAEPPPFPIDARADEVDENVRLKYRYLDVRRERMQRNLRIRARVNAAIRAAMTEQHFVEVETPLLMPSTPEGAREFLVPSRKEHGAFYALPQSPQLWKQLLMVAGLDRYFQIAKCLRDEDLRADRQYEFTQLDAEMSFVGVEDVLAAISHAVVAAARAATGEDPPPIRRMTWREAMDRYGTDKPDLRFGLELVDATPVFAGTAFKAFASAAAIKAMRVPAATHPEQAASGRAALDRLTERAKQLGAKGLVWLKVGADGALESPVAKFLSDAERAALVAATGAGAGDLLLLVADEWSVACTVLGQLRCDLARPPVHEGPYAYVWVTEFPLFVGVNPATGRPQPGHHPFCHPHPDDLERLEADPLGVRALAYDLVLNGWELGSGSIRIHEPELQRRVFRHLGISDEDADRRFGFFLHPFRYGAPPHGGFAFGIDRLVAILAGEDNIREVIAFPKTQSDRKSTRLNSSHVSESRMPSSA
;
A
#
# COMPACT_ATOMS: atom_id res chain seq x y z
N MET A 1 -20.04 27.05 -4.18
CA MET A 1 -21.08 26.46 -5.05
C MET A 1 -22.17 25.92 -4.17
N THR A 2 -23.41 26.36 -4.35
CA THR A 2 -24.54 26.02 -3.51
C THR A 2 -24.91 24.54 -3.68
N SER A 3 -25.01 23.80 -2.56
CA SER A 3 -25.53 22.43 -2.50
C SER A 3 -27.02 22.30 -2.83
N ARG A 4 -27.63 23.40 -3.30
CA ARG A 4 -29.08 23.54 -3.56
C ARG A 4 -29.52 22.69 -4.74
N THR A 5 -30.50 21.83 -4.50
CA THR A 5 -31.21 21.05 -5.51
C THR A 5 -32.71 21.28 -5.38
N ALA A 6 -33.53 20.73 -6.28
CA ALA A 6 -34.99 20.83 -6.19
C ALA A 6 -35.54 20.21 -4.89
N MET A 7 -34.82 19.27 -4.25
CA MET A 7 -35.30 18.59 -3.04
C MET A 7 -34.72 19.13 -1.74
N ARG A 8 -33.55 19.79 -1.76
CA ARG A 8 -32.89 20.30 -0.56
C ARG A 8 -32.23 21.66 -0.81
N SER A 9 -32.23 22.52 0.18
CA SER A 9 -31.56 23.80 0.14
C SER A 9 -30.11 23.75 0.65
N HIS A 10 -29.83 22.88 1.65
CA HIS A 10 -28.54 22.72 2.31
C HIS A 10 -28.23 21.24 2.51
N ARG A 11 -26.99 20.94 2.88
CA ARG A 11 -26.57 19.62 3.35
C ARG A 11 -26.58 19.59 4.88
N CYS A 12 -26.72 18.40 5.47
CA CYS A 12 -26.82 18.24 6.91
C CYS A 12 -25.58 18.77 7.66
N GLY A 13 -24.38 18.44 7.18
CA GLY A 13 -23.12 18.81 7.84
C GLY A 13 -22.61 20.22 7.52
N ASP A 14 -23.27 20.99 6.64
CA ASP A 14 -22.81 22.33 6.23
C ASP A 14 -23.33 23.45 7.15
N LEU A 15 -24.38 23.20 7.97
CA LEU A 15 -25.00 24.22 8.80
C LEU A 15 -24.07 24.71 9.91
N ARG A 16 -24.09 26.04 10.14
CA ARG A 16 -23.25 26.70 11.13
C ARG A 16 -24.07 27.80 11.87
N ALA A 17 -23.45 28.37 12.89
CA ALA A 17 -24.05 29.48 13.65
C ALA A 17 -24.45 30.70 12.77
N ALA A 18 -23.80 30.89 11.63
CA ALA A 18 -24.15 31.93 10.65
C ALA A 18 -25.50 31.70 9.96
N ASP A 19 -26.01 30.49 9.96
CA ASP A 19 -27.28 30.11 9.31
C ASP A 19 -28.48 30.23 10.26
N VAL A 20 -28.28 30.64 11.52
CA VAL A 20 -29.35 30.80 12.52
C VAL A 20 -30.42 31.78 12.03
N GLY A 21 -31.67 31.35 12.13
CA GLY A 21 -32.85 32.07 11.61
C GLY A 21 -33.21 31.69 10.16
N ALA A 22 -32.34 31.02 9.44
CA ALA A 22 -32.66 30.58 8.08
C ALA A 22 -33.63 29.39 8.10
N ARG A 23 -34.65 29.44 7.22
CA ARG A 23 -35.50 28.27 6.96
C ARG A 23 -34.88 27.40 5.88
N VAL A 24 -34.54 26.15 6.23
CA VAL A 24 -33.82 25.23 5.37
C VAL A 24 -34.57 23.93 5.15
N THR A 25 -34.30 23.27 4.02
CA THR A 25 -34.78 21.92 3.71
C THR A 25 -33.59 21.01 3.54
N LEU A 26 -33.55 19.94 4.32
CA LEU A 26 -32.51 18.87 4.31
C LEU A 26 -33.12 17.57 3.87
N CYS A 27 -32.27 16.70 3.25
CA CYS A 27 -32.61 15.32 2.96
C CYS A 27 -31.49 14.42 3.45
N GLY A 28 -31.83 13.30 4.07
CA GLY A 28 -30.84 12.39 4.63
C GLY A 28 -31.47 11.14 5.24
N TRP A 29 -30.64 10.40 5.94
CA TRP A 29 -31.04 9.23 6.71
C TRP A 29 -31.16 9.57 8.19
N VAL A 30 -32.17 9.03 8.86
CA VAL A 30 -32.30 9.12 10.33
C VAL A 30 -31.21 8.24 10.96
N SER A 31 -30.12 8.84 11.41
CA SER A 31 -29.03 8.10 12.04
C SER A 31 -29.41 7.63 13.45
N ARG A 32 -30.09 8.50 14.21
CA ARG A 32 -30.52 8.19 15.58
C ARG A 32 -31.78 8.97 15.90
N ARG A 33 -32.70 8.34 16.67
CA ARG A 33 -33.85 8.97 17.28
C ARG A 33 -33.75 8.85 18.80
N ARG A 34 -34.06 9.94 19.50
CA ARG A 34 -34.15 10.00 20.96
C ARG A 34 -35.48 10.63 21.34
N GLU A 35 -36.29 9.96 22.13
CA GLU A 35 -37.55 10.48 22.63
C GLU A 35 -37.30 11.28 23.90
N HIS A 36 -38.03 12.39 24.08
CA HIS A 36 -37.97 13.24 25.25
C HIS A 36 -39.39 13.64 25.67
N GLY A 37 -40.05 12.77 26.43
CA GLY A 37 -41.47 12.90 26.75
C GLY A 37 -42.37 12.53 25.57
N GLU A 38 -43.67 12.84 25.70
CA GLU A 38 -44.70 12.37 24.76
C GLU A 38 -44.73 13.24 23.44
N HIS A 39 -44.26 14.45 23.50
CA HIS A 39 -44.43 15.43 22.39
C HIS A 39 -43.12 15.90 21.76
N LEU A 40 -41.99 15.40 22.20
CA LEU A 40 -40.69 15.86 21.70
C LEU A 40 -39.79 14.67 21.37
N ALA A 41 -39.18 14.72 20.18
CA ALA A 41 -38.13 13.82 19.78
C ALA A 41 -36.98 14.56 19.08
N PHE A 42 -35.77 14.03 19.27
CA PHE A 42 -34.57 14.51 18.57
C PHE A 42 -34.17 13.48 17.52
N LEU A 43 -34.06 13.92 16.29
CA LEU A 43 -33.53 13.12 15.18
C LEU A 43 -32.16 13.63 14.79
N ASP A 44 -31.17 12.74 14.78
CA ASP A 44 -29.88 13.00 14.17
C ASP A 44 -30.02 12.65 12.68
N LEU A 45 -30.14 13.67 11.83
CA LEU A 45 -30.25 13.52 10.37
C LEU A 45 -28.85 13.52 9.75
N ARG A 46 -28.53 12.48 8.99
CA ARG A 46 -27.22 12.27 8.40
C ARG A 46 -27.32 12.30 6.88
N ASP A 47 -26.41 13.00 6.25
CA ASP A 47 -26.06 12.85 4.83
C ASP A 47 -24.54 12.64 4.67
N HIS A 48 -24.06 12.69 3.43
CA HIS A 48 -22.63 12.52 3.16
C HIS A 48 -21.72 13.63 3.72
N SER A 49 -22.28 14.79 4.10
CA SER A 49 -21.51 15.92 4.63
C SER A 49 -21.37 15.90 6.15
N GLY A 50 -22.24 15.16 6.83
CA GLY A 50 -22.25 15.05 8.29
C GLY A 50 -23.65 14.84 8.87
N VAL A 51 -23.79 15.20 10.14
CA VAL A 51 -25.00 15.00 10.94
C VAL A 51 -25.47 16.33 11.49
N VAL A 52 -26.80 16.54 11.53
CA VAL A 52 -27.42 17.66 12.26
C VAL A 52 -28.59 17.15 13.10
N GLN A 53 -28.79 17.72 14.29
CA GLN A 53 -29.93 17.44 15.13
C GLN A 53 -31.17 18.20 14.61
N CYS A 54 -32.30 17.50 14.51
CA CYS A 54 -33.60 18.07 14.20
C CYS A 54 -34.54 17.81 15.39
N VAL A 55 -35.21 18.87 15.84
CA VAL A 55 -36.26 18.82 16.89
C VAL A 55 -37.59 18.59 16.21
N VAL A 56 -38.23 17.46 16.49
CA VAL A 56 -39.48 17.06 15.83
C VAL A 56 -40.56 16.73 16.89
N ASP A 57 -41.81 16.67 16.47
CA ASP A 57 -42.90 16.17 17.30
C ASP A 57 -42.67 14.69 17.63
N GLY A 58 -42.89 14.30 18.88
CA GLY A 58 -42.74 12.89 19.35
C GLY A 58 -43.64 11.91 18.60
N ALA A 59 -44.79 12.36 18.09
CA ALA A 59 -45.74 11.53 17.35
C ALA A 59 -45.26 11.17 15.92
N VAL A 60 -44.20 11.81 15.41
CA VAL A 60 -43.66 11.52 14.08
C VAL A 60 -43.00 10.12 14.04
N ASP A 61 -43.54 9.17 13.27
CA ASP A 61 -42.90 7.87 13.06
C ASP A 61 -41.76 8.02 12.03
N ALA A 62 -40.54 8.12 12.52
CA ALA A 62 -39.32 8.13 11.73
C ALA A 62 -38.26 7.28 12.43
N ARG A 63 -37.92 6.12 11.86
CA ARG A 63 -37.03 5.13 12.45
C ARG A 63 -35.63 5.20 11.88
N SER A 64 -34.69 4.54 12.54
CA SER A 64 -33.28 4.47 12.09
C SER A 64 -33.18 4.04 10.62
N GLU A 65 -32.31 4.72 9.90
CA GLU A 65 -32.01 4.55 8.48
C GLU A 65 -33.16 4.83 7.49
N TRP A 66 -34.30 5.35 7.98
CA TRP A 66 -35.32 5.88 7.08
C TRP A 66 -34.81 7.12 6.34
N VAL A 67 -35.16 7.25 5.08
CA VAL A 67 -34.84 8.44 4.26
C VAL A 67 -35.94 9.47 4.44
N VAL A 68 -35.56 10.65 4.88
CA VAL A 68 -36.51 11.71 5.21
C VAL A 68 -36.10 13.04 4.58
N ARG A 69 -37.10 13.89 4.35
CA ARG A 69 -36.94 15.31 4.08
C ARG A 69 -37.44 16.08 5.29
N VAL A 70 -36.60 16.98 5.82
CA VAL A 70 -36.90 17.79 6.97
C VAL A 70 -36.79 19.25 6.57
N THR A 71 -37.85 20.02 6.78
CA THR A 71 -37.87 21.48 6.60
C THR A 71 -38.06 22.13 7.96
N GLY A 72 -37.13 22.98 8.37
CA GLY A 72 -37.14 23.64 9.66
C GLY A 72 -36.35 24.94 9.69
N THR A 73 -36.33 25.58 10.83
CA THR A 73 -35.57 26.82 11.08
C THR A 73 -34.29 26.46 11.83
N VAL A 74 -33.15 26.96 11.35
CA VAL A 74 -31.87 26.78 12.05
C VAL A 74 -31.88 27.59 13.34
N ALA A 75 -31.68 26.95 14.47
CA ALA A 75 -31.63 27.57 15.79
C ALA A 75 -30.28 27.22 16.48
N ARG A 76 -29.87 28.07 17.45
CA ARG A 76 -28.78 27.70 18.35
C ARG A 76 -29.28 26.63 19.31
N ARG A 77 -28.43 25.66 19.61
CA ARG A 77 -28.72 24.69 20.70
C ARG A 77 -28.78 25.42 22.02
N PRO A 78 -29.65 24.98 22.95
CA PRO A 78 -29.68 25.54 24.30
C PRO A 78 -28.32 25.45 24.99
N ASP A 79 -28.06 26.41 25.88
CA ASP A 79 -26.83 26.42 26.67
C ASP A 79 -26.60 25.07 27.40
N GLY A 80 -25.40 24.59 27.37
CA GLY A 80 -25.02 23.27 27.96
C GLY A 80 -25.35 22.05 27.10
N THR A 81 -26.00 22.20 25.91
CA THR A 81 -26.29 21.08 24.99
C THR A 81 -25.45 21.10 23.70
N VAL A 82 -24.50 22.04 23.60
CA VAL A 82 -23.55 22.11 22.48
C VAL A 82 -22.72 20.85 22.40
N ASN A 83 -22.64 20.26 21.21
CA ASN A 83 -21.86 19.05 20.99
C ASN A 83 -20.57 19.36 20.20
N ALA A 84 -19.45 19.52 20.90
CA ALA A 84 -18.15 19.83 20.30
C ALA A 84 -17.61 18.75 19.33
N HIS A 85 -18.16 17.53 19.35
CA HIS A 85 -17.77 16.44 18.44
C HIS A 85 -18.45 16.51 17.07
N LEU A 86 -19.43 17.40 16.89
CA LEU A 86 -20.10 17.60 15.61
C LEU A 86 -19.78 18.98 15.04
N ALA A 87 -19.46 19.04 13.76
CA ALA A 87 -19.24 20.33 13.07
C ALA A 87 -20.47 21.25 13.09
N THR A 88 -21.68 20.67 13.26
CA THR A 88 -22.97 21.35 13.41
C THR A 88 -23.40 21.47 14.87
N GLY A 89 -22.52 21.13 15.82
CA GLY A 89 -22.88 20.93 17.23
C GLY A 89 -23.37 22.16 17.98
N GLU A 90 -23.19 23.38 17.42
CA GLU A 90 -23.73 24.65 17.96
C GLU A 90 -25.18 24.92 17.52
N VAL A 91 -25.65 24.21 16.48
CA VAL A 91 -26.97 24.47 15.87
C VAL A 91 -27.82 23.20 15.81
N GLU A 92 -29.12 23.41 15.68
CA GLU A 92 -30.11 22.38 15.43
C GLU A 92 -31.22 22.92 14.54
N LEU A 93 -32.06 22.06 13.97
CA LEU A 93 -33.30 22.51 13.33
C LEU A 93 -34.45 22.48 14.34
N SER A 94 -35.17 23.57 14.44
CA SER A 94 -36.43 23.70 15.18
C SER A 94 -37.62 23.84 14.21
N GLU A 95 -38.83 23.74 14.73
CA GLU A 95 -40.08 23.86 13.95
C GLU A 95 -40.09 22.96 12.71
N CYS A 96 -39.66 21.71 12.90
CA CYS A 96 -39.45 20.80 11.81
C CYS A 96 -40.74 20.19 11.28
N ALA A 97 -40.97 20.34 9.97
CA ALA A 97 -41.88 19.50 9.21
C ALA A 97 -41.09 18.34 8.57
N LEU A 98 -41.49 17.10 8.84
CA LEU A 98 -40.85 15.91 8.35
C LEU A 98 -41.75 15.18 7.37
N GLU A 99 -41.12 14.76 6.25
CA GLU A 99 -41.72 13.90 5.23
C GLU A 99 -40.86 12.64 5.07
N VAL A 100 -41.48 11.48 5.18
CA VAL A 100 -40.82 10.21 4.91
C VAL A 100 -40.76 10.01 3.39
N LEU A 101 -39.54 9.99 2.84
CA LEU A 101 -39.32 9.73 1.43
C LEU A 101 -39.26 8.22 1.16
N ASN A 102 -38.66 7.46 2.08
CA ASN A 102 -38.59 6.01 2.00
C ASN A 102 -38.36 5.39 3.39
N ALA A 103 -39.22 4.48 3.78
CA ALA A 103 -39.05 3.69 4.99
C ALA A 103 -38.00 2.56 4.76
N ALA A 104 -37.27 2.20 5.79
CA ALA A 104 -36.27 1.15 5.74
C ALA A 104 -36.54 0.06 6.79
N GLU A 105 -36.16 -1.17 6.49
CA GLU A 105 -36.03 -2.22 7.48
C GLU A 105 -34.82 -1.96 8.39
N PRO A 106 -34.79 -2.50 9.62
CA PRO A 106 -33.64 -2.42 10.48
C PRO A 106 -32.37 -2.98 9.80
N PRO A 107 -31.25 -2.24 9.76
CA PRO A 107 -30.03 -2.73 9.14
C PRO A 107 -29.46 -3.94 9.89
N PRO A 108 -28.75 -4.86 9.20
CA PRO A 108 -28.19 -6.08 9.82
C PRO A 108 -27.06 -5.80 10.81
N PHE A 109 -26.54 -4.58 10.84
CA PHE A 109 -25.53 -4.10 11.78
C PHE A 109 -25.64 -2.57 11.95
N PRO A 110 -25.11 -1.99 13.04
CA PRO A 110 -25.13 -0.55 13.26
C PRO A 110 -24.35 0.22 12.17
N ILE A 111 -24.88 1.37 11.72
CA ILE A 111 -24.22 2.24 10.74
C ILE A 111 -23.35 3.31 11.44
N ASP A 112 -22.55 2.89 12.38
CA ASP A 112 -21.64 3.73 13.18
C ASP A 112 -20.34 2.97 13.52
N ALA A 113 -19.53 3.49 14.45
CA ALA A 113 -18.26 2.88 14.87
C ALA A 113 -18.40 1.47 15.44
N ARG A 114 -19.56 1.11 16.02
CA ARG A 114 -19.81 -0.25 16.55
C ARG A 114 -19.74 -1.33 15.47
N ALA A 115 -19.90 -0.96 14.21
CA ALA A 115 -19.72 -1.89 13.09
C ALA A 115 -18.26 -2.35 12.91
N ASP A 116 -17.28 -1.70 13.54
CA ASP A 116 -15.87 -2.16 13.48
C ASP A 116 -15.68 -3.49 14.22
N GLU A 117 -16.56 -3.82 15.19
CA GLU A 117 -16.58 -5.10 15.89
C GLU A 117 -17.35 -6.20 15.14
N VAL A 118 -18.05 -5.86 14.06
CA VAL A 118 -18.82 -6.80 13.24
C VAL A 118 -17.89 -7.53 12.28
N ASP A 119 -18.10 -8.84 12.12
CA ASP A 119 -17.34 -9.66 11.17
C ASP A 119 -17.28 -9.03 9.77
N GLU A 120 -16.08 -8.97 9.20
CA GLU A 120 -15.83 -8.32 7.91
C GLU A 120 -16.69 -8.91 6.79
N ASN A 121 -16.93 -10.23 6.78
CA ASN A 121 -17.75 -10.87 5.75
C ASN A 121 -19.22 -10.40 5.81
N VAL A 122 -19.75 -10.10 7.00
CA VAL A 122 -21.09 -9.53 7.14
C VAL A 122 -21.11 -8.11 6.59
N ARG A 123 -20.12 -7.29 6.95
CA ARG A 123 -19.99 -5.91 6.42
C ARG A 123 -19.82 -5.89 4.91
N LEU A 124 -19.02 -6.80 4.35
CA LEU A 124 -18.81 -6.92 2.91
C LEU A 124 -20.06 -7.43 2.18
N LYS A 125 -20.84 -8.33 2.79
CA LYS A 125 -22.12 -8.76 2.22
C LYS A 125 -23.12 -7.60 2.06
N TYR A 126 -23.12 -6.67 2.99
CA TYR A 126 -23.98 -5.47 2.95
C TYR A 126 -23.14 -4.20 2.75
N ARG A 127 -22.14 -4.27 1.87
CA ARG A 127 -21.16 -3.19 1.68
C ARG A 127 -21.78 -1.83 1.38
N TYR A 128 -22.90 -1.80 0.68
CA TYR A 128 -23.66 -0.57 0.43
C TYR A 128 -24.19 0.09 1.72
N LEU A 129 -24.41 -0.66 2.80
CA LEU A 129 -24.69 -0.12 4.14
C LEU A 129 -23.40 0.26 4.86
N ASP A 130 -22.37 -0.56 4.79
CA ASP A 130 -21.06 -0.29 5.38
C ASP A 130 -20.47 1.03 4.85
N VAL A 131 -20.62 1.32 3.56
CA VAL A 131 -20.19 2.58 2.94
C VAL A 131 -20.93 3.81 3.48
N ARG A 132 -22.10 3.67 4.13
CA ARG A 132 -22.77 4.79 4.81
C ARG A 132 -22.04 5.26 6.06
N ARG A 133 -21.18 4.45 6.67
CA ARG A 133 -20.44 4.81 7.89
C ARG A 133 -19.48 5.96 7.62
N GLU A 134 -19.30 6.80 8.62
CA GLU A 134 -18.45 7.98 8.54
C GLU A 134 -17.02 7.64 8.12
N ARG A 135 -16.43 6.59 8.72
CA ARG A 135 -15.08 6.08 8.37
C ARG A 135 -14.97 5.78 6.88
N MET A 136 -15.91 5.02 6.32
CA MET A 136 -15.91 4.67 4.90
C MET A 136 -16.13 5.87 3.99
N GLN A 137 -17.05 6.78 4.37
CA GLN A 137 -17.30 8.03 3.65
C GLN A 137 -16.06 8.94 3.64
N ARG A 138 -15.35 9.02 4.77
CA ARG A 138 -14.07 9.73 4.89
C ARG A 138 -13.02 9.14 3.95
N ASN A 139 -12.83 7.83 3.99
CA ASN A 139 -11.81 7.13 3.20
C ASN A 139 -12.04 7.30 1.70
N LEU A 140 -13.27 7.17 1.22
CA LEU A 140 -13.60 7.37 -0.20
C LEU A 140 -13.41 8.83 -0.63
N ARG A 141 -13.67 9.81 0.25
CA ARG A 141 -13.38 11.23 -0.04
C ARG A 141 -11.88 11.52 -0.06
N ILE A 142 -11.10 10.92 0.85
CA ILE A 142 -9.63 11.00 0.80
C ILE A 142 -9.15 10.46 -0.54
N ARG A 143 -9.61 9.28 -0.95
CA ARG A 143 -9.27 8.69 -2.25
C ARG A 143 -9.60 9.62 -3.43
N ALA A 144 -10.78 10.23 -3.42
CA ALA A 144 -11.18 11.16 -4.48
C ALA A 144 -10.27 12.39 -4.56
N ARG A 145 -9.91 12.97 -3.39
CA ARG A 145 -8.97 14.10 -3.33
C ARG A 145 -7.58 13.72 -3.78
N VAL A 146 -7.07 12.56 -3.35
CA VAL A 146 -5.77 12.02 -3.78
C VAL A 146 -5.73 11.86 -5.29
N ASN A 147 -6.73 11.23 -5.90
CA ASN A 147 -6.79 11.05 -7.36
C ASN A 147 -6.82 12.40 -8.12
N ALA A 148 -7.56 13.37 -7.61
CA ALA A 148 -7.61 14.70 -8.21
C ALA A 148 -6.26 15.43 -8.10
N ALA A 149 -5.59 15.33 -6.95
CA ALA A 149 -4.27 15.93 -6.72
C ALA A 149 -3.19 15.28 -7.60
N ILE A 150 -3.20 13.96 -7.74
CA ILE A 150 -2.28 13.24 -8.63
C ILE A 150 -2.47 13.73 -10.08
N ARG A 151 -3.71 13.80 -10.58
CA ARG A 151 -3.96 14.29 -11.94
C ARG A 151 -3.48 15.72 -12.15
N ALA A 152 -3.73 16.59 -11.19
CA ALA A 152 -3.27 17.98 -11.25
C ALA A 152 -1.73 18.04 -11.31
N ALA A 153 -1.05 17.33 -10.40
CA ALA A 153 0.41 17.30 -10.33
C ALA A 153 1.06 16.70 -11.59
N MET A 154 0.46 15.68 -12.19
CA MET A 154 0.96 15.10 -13.46
C MET A 154 0.74 16.06 -14.63
N THR A 155 -0.44 16.67 -14.72
CA THR A 155 -0.76 17.64 -15.79
C THR A 155 0.14 18.88 -15.71
N GLU A 156 0.43 19.39 -14.50
CA GLU A 156 1.35 20.50 -14.28
C GLU A 156 2.76 20.22 -14.81
N GLN A 157 3.17 18.95 -14.78
CA GLN A 157 4.45 18.48 -15.34
C GLN A 157 4.36 18.09 -16.82
N HIS A 158 3.31 18.49 -17.53
CA HIS A 158 3.06 18.23 -18.94
C HIS A 158 2.85 16.76 -19.31
N PHE A 159 2.44 15.91 -18.38
CA PHE A 159 2.00 14.56 -18.71
C PHE A 159 0.62 14.57 -19.34
N VAL A 160 0.42 13.69 -20.32
CA VAL A 160 -0.86 13.47 -21.00
C VAL A 160 -1.52 12.21 -20.42
N GLU A 161 -2.76 12.32 -19.94
CA GLU A 161 -3.53 11.15 -19.50
C GLU A 161 -4.06 10.40 -20.72
N VAL A 162 -3.64 9.12 -20.88
CA VAL A 162 -4.06 8.27 -22.00
C VAL A 162 -4.56 6.94 -21.47
N GLU A 163 -5.76 6.54 -21.91
CA GLU A 163 -6.34 5.24 -21.58
C GLU A 163 -5.76 4.15 -22.50
N THR A 164 -5.32 3.05 -21.91
CA THR A 164 -4.83 1.88 -22.63
C THR A 164 -5.87 0.78 -22.70
N PRO A 165 -5.79 -0.16 -23.67
CA PRO A 165 -6.76 -1.24 -23.81
C PRO A 165 -6.89 -2.13 -22.58
N LEU A 166 -8.12 -2.54 -22.24
CA LEU A 166 -8.40 -3.58 -21.22
C LEU A 166 -8.43 -4.99 -21.83
N LEU A 167 -8.81 -5.14 -23.10
CA LEU A 167 -8.74 -6.41 -23.83
C LEU A 167 -7.44 -6.43 -24.62
N MET A 168 -6.50 -7.26 -24.21
CA MET A 168 -5.14 -7.27 -24.76
C MET A 168 -4.64 -8.70 -24.98
N PRO A 169 -3.59 -8.91 -25.78
CA PRO A 169 -2.92 -10.21 -25.82
C PRO A 169 -2.30 -10.54 -24.46
N SER A 170 -2.15 -11.83 -24.16
CA SER A 170 -1.44 -12.29 -22.96
C SER A 170 -0.03 -11.75 -22.92
N THR A 171 0.36 -11.18 -21.77
CA THR A 171 1.69 -10.62 -21.54
C THR A 171 2.26 -11.21 -20.24
N PRO A 172 3.37 -11.93 -20.30
CA PRO A 172 3.94 -12.58 -19.13
C PRO A 172 4.67 -11.55 -18.22
N GLU A 173 3.90 -10.84 -17.39
CA GLU A 173 4.41 -9.84 -16.44
C GLU A 173 4.64 -10.40 -15.02
N GLY A 174 4.49 -11.72 -14.82
CA GLY A 174 4.80 -12.39 -13.56
C GLY A 174 3.59 -12.88 -12.75
N ALA A 175 2.43 -12.22 -12.80
CA ALA A 175 1.19 -12.69 -12.18
C ALA A 175 0.37 -13.56 -13.15
N ARG A 176 -0.60 -14.32 -12.62
CA ARG A 176 -1.59 -14.99 -13.47
C ARG A 176 -2.59 -13.96 -13.99
N GLU A 177 -3.00 -14.16 -15.25
CA GLU A 177 -3.92 -13.28 -15.94
C GLU A 177 -5.36 -13.78 -15.81
N PHE A 178 -6.30 -12.85 -15.80
CA PHE A 178 -7.72 -13.15 -16.04
C PHE A 178 -7.95 -13.19 -17.54
N LEU A 179 -8.55 -14.28 -18.03
CA LEU A 179 -8.82 -14.50 -19.46
C LEU A 179 -10.28 -14.26 -19.81
N VAL A 180 -10.51 -13.59 -20.94
CA VAL A 180 -11.83 -13.34 -21.50
C VAL A 180 -11.95 -14.08 -22.83
N PRO A 181 -12.87 -15.06 -22.99
CA PRO A 181 -13.04 -15.79 -24.24
C PRO A 181 -13.43 -14.88 -25.40
N SER A 182 -12.80 -15.08 -26.57
CA SER A 182 -13.19 -14.41 -27.81
C SER A 182 -14.50 -15.01 -28.37
N ARG A 183 -15.49 -14.16 -28.66
CA ARG A 183 -16.69 -14.61 -29.38
C ARG A 183 -16.47 -14.84 -30.87
N LYS A 184 -15.44 -14.20 -31.42
CA LYS A 184 -15.19 -14.20 -32.88
C LYS A 184 -14.32 -15.36 -33.32
N GLU A 185 -13.42 -15.79 -32.46
CA GLU A 185 -12.43 -16.81 -32.78
C GLU A 185 -12.46 -17.92 -31.73
N HIS A 186 -12.79 -19.12 -32.16
CA HIS A 186 -12.93 -20.25 -31.26
C HIS A 186 -11.57 -20.71 -30.72
N GLY A 187 -11.49 -20.83 -29.39
CA GLY A 187 -10.25 -21.21 -28.70
C GLY A 187 -9.29 -20.04 -28.43
N ALA A 188 -9.61 -18.81 -28.89
CA ALA A 188 -8.84 -17.62 -28.59
C ALA A 188 -9.38 -16.89 -27.37
N PHE A 189 -8.46 -16.19 -26.66
CA PHE A 189 -8.76 -15.44 -25.45
C PHE A 189 -8.06 -14.08 -25.49
N TYR A 190 -8.73 -13.08 -24.94
CA TYR A 190 -8.09 -11.86 -24.48
C TYR A 190 -7.60 -12.03 -23.04
N ALA A 191 -6.54 -11.35 -22.66
CA ALA A 191 -6.14 -11.18 -21.28
C ALA A 191 -6.60 -9.81 -20.76
N LEU A 192 -6.90 -9.72 -19.45
CA LEU A 192 -7.07 -8.45 -18.77
C LEU A 192 -5.71 -7.94 -18.26
N PRO A 193 -5.45 -6.61 -18.26
CA PRO A 193 -4.13 -6.05 -18.04
C PRO A 193 -3.67 -6.23 -16.59
N GLN A 194 -2.47 -6.77 -16.43
CA GLN A 194 -1.76 -6.75 -15.14
C GLN A 194 -1.22 -5.34 -14.84
N SER A 195 -0.82 -4.62 -15.88
CA SER A 195 -0.41 -3.22 -15.91
C SER A 195 -0.40 -2.70 -17.34
N PRO A 196 -0.31 -1.36 -17.59
CA PRO A 196 -0.11 -0.80 -18.92
C PRO A 196 1.33 -0.91 -19.46
N GLN A 197 2.20 -1.73 -18.87
CA GLN A 197 3.65 -1.72 -19.09
C GLN A 197 4.10 -1.66 -20.56
N LEU A 198 3.54 -2.50 -21.42
CA LEU A 198 3.97 -2.53 -22.82
C LEU A 198 3.38 -1.35 -23.62
N TRP A 199 2.16 -0.96 -23.32
CA TRP A 199 1.48 0.13 -24.01
C TRP A 199 2.13 1.49 -23.74
N LYS A 200 2.54 1.77 -22.51
CA LYS A 200 3.18 3.03 -22.17
C LYS A 200 4.53 3.20 -22.87
N GLN A 201 5.31 2.13 -23.02
CA GLN A 201 6.55 2.17 -23.79
C GLN A 201 6.29 2.39 -25.29
N LEU A 202 5.23 1.78 -25.85
CA LEU A 202 4.81 2.05 -27.24
C LEU A 202 4.38 3.50 -27.43
N LEU A 203 3.78 4.14 -26.41
CA LEU A 203 3.46 5.57 -26.47
C LEU A 203 4.72 6.44 -26.51
N MET A 204 5.83 6.01 -25.87
CA MET A 204 7.12 6.70 -26.01
C MET A 204 7.66 6.56 -27.44
N VAL A 205 7.60 5.37 -28.05
CA VAL A 205 7.94 5.16 -29.47
C VAL A 205 7.04 6.01 -30.38
N ALA A 206 5.78 6.20 -30.02
CA ALA A 206 4.84 7.05 -30.74
C ALA A 206 5.10 8.56 -30.57
N GLY A 207 6.09 8.95 -29.75
CA GLY A 207 6.49 10.35 -29.56
C GLY A 207 5.60 11.14 -28.60
N LEU A 208 4.85 10.48 -27.70
CA LEU A 208 4.01 11.17 -26.73
C LEU A 208 4.81 11.95 -25.67
N ASP A 209 6.05 11.60 -25.43
CA ASP A 209 7.01 12.19 -24.50
C ASP A 209 6.71 11.93 -23.03
N ARG A 210 5.52 12.27 -22.51
CA ARG A 210 5.12 12.07 -21.11
C ARG A 210 3.70 11.55 -21.04
N TYR A 211 3.56 10.33 -20.56
CA TYR A 211 2.29 9.62 -20.39
C TYR A 211 2.00 9.38 -18.93
N PHE A 212 0.72 9.46 -18.53
CA PHE A 212 0.24 8.83 -17.31
C PHE A 212 -1.18 8.29 -17.47
N GLN A 213 -1.57 7.43 -16.55
CA GLN A 213 -2.95 6.91 -16.44
C GLN A 213 -3.25 6.54 -14.98
N ILE A 214 -4.46 6.82 -14.51
CA ILE A 214 -5.03 6.17 -13.32
C ILE A 214 -5.60 4.83 -13.77
N ALA A 215 -4.73 3.83 -13.87
CA ALA A 215 -5.00 2.56 -14.52
C ALA A 215 -5.71 1.55 -13.62
N LYS A 216 -6.67 0.81 -14.17
CA LYS A 216 -7.20 -0.42 -13.57
C LYS A 216 -6.30 -1.59 -13.93
N CYS A 217 -5.82 -2.29 -12.91
CA CYS A 217 -4.96 -3.45 -13.01
C CYS A 217 -5.64 -4.66 -12.39
N LEU A 218 -5.44 -5.83 -13.01
CA LEU A 218 -6.06 -7.09 -12.60
C LEU A 218 -5.00 -8.19 -12.51
N ARG A 219 -4.91 -8.85 -11.35
CA ARG A 219 -3.98 -9.97 -11.12
C ARG A 219 -4.68 -11.10 -10.38
N ASP A 220 -4.62 -12.31 -10.91
CA ASP A 220 -5.17 -13.51 -10.24
C ASP A 220 -4.15 -14.05 -9.23
N GLU A 221 -4.00 -13.33 -8.12
CA GLU A 221 -3.11 -13.64 -7.01
C GLU A 221 -3.91 -13.86 -5.71
N ASP A 222 -3.26 -14.40 -4.69
CA ASP A 222 -3.89 -14.55 -3.38
C ASP A 222 -4.15 -13.20 -2.72
N LEU A 223 -5.36 -13.03 -2.20
CA LEU A 223 -5.77 -11.81 -1.50
C LEU A 223 -5.04 -11.68 -0.16
N ARG A 224 -4.60 -10.45 0.14
CA ARG A 224 -3.98 -10.07 1.41
C ARG A 224 -4.53 -8.72 1.88
N ALA A 225 -4.10 -8.24 3.03
CA ALA A 225 -4.46 -6.91 3.51
C ALA A 225 -4.05 -5.80 2.52
N ASP A 226 -2.96 -6.00 1.78
CA ASP A 226 -2.38 -5.08 0.81
C ASP A 226 -2.57 -5.49 -0.66
N ARG A 227 -3.37 -6.55 -0.95
CA ARG A 227 -3.58 -7.09 -2.31
C ARG A 227 -5.04 -7.38 -2.62
N GLN A 228 -5.44 -6.99 -3.83
CA GLN A 228 -6.75 -7.29 -4.42
C GLN A 228 -6.57 -7.82 -5.85
N TYR A 229 -7.55 -8.61 -6.35
CA TYR A 229 -7.59 -9.03 -7.76
C TYR A 229 -7.66 -7.85 -8.71
N GLU A 230 -8.35 -6.80 -8.28
CA GLU A 230 -8.64 -5.59 -9.02
C GLU A 230 -8.23 -4.38 -8.18
N PHE A 231 -7.28 -3.60 -8.67
CA PHE A 231 -6.71 -2.47 -7.97
C PHE A 231 -6.41 -1.32 -8.93
N THR A 232 -6.02 -0.18 -8.39
CA THR A 232 -5.77 1.03 -9.17
C THR A 232 -4.34 1.50 -8.97
N GLN A 233 -3.65 1.84 -10.08
CA GLN A 233 -2.31 2.41 -10.05
C GLN A 233 -2.30 3.81 -10.67
N LEU A 234 -1.43 4.70 -10.18
CA LEU A 234 -0.83 5.69 -11.07
C LEU A 234 0.24 4.96 -11.87
N ASP A 235 0.12 4.99 -13.18
CA ASP A 235 1.11 4.48 -14.10
C ASP A 235 1.64 5.64 -14.96
N ALA A 236 2.96 5.79 -15.10
CA ALA A 236 3.59 6.88 -15.83
C ALA A 236 4.83 6.41 -16.60
N GLU A 237 5.11 7.07 -17.73
CA GLU A 237 6.30 6.85 -18.54
C GLU A 237 6.75 8.17 -19.16
N MET A 238 8.07 8.35 -19.33
CA MET A 238 8.71 9.59 -19.82
C MET A 238 9.83 9.25 -20.78
N SER A 239 9.97 10.03 -21.86
CA SER A 239 11.09 9.95 -22.81
C SER A 239 12.23 10.90 -22.42
N PHE A 240 13.45 10.55 -22.85
CA PHE A 240 14.67 11.37 -22.69
C PHE A 240 15.00 11.69 -21.22
N VAL A 241 14.89 10.70 -20.34
CA VAL A 241 15.07 10.85 -18.89
C VAL A 241 16.05 9.84 -18.31
N GLY A 242 16.68 10.25 -17.21
CA GLY A 242 17.40 9.38 -16.29
C GLY A 242 16.60 9.05 -15.03
N VAL A 243 17.23 8.33 -14.11
CA VAL A 243 16.60 7.92 -12.82
C VAL A 243 16.10 9.15 -12.06
N GLU A 244 16.93 10.20 -11.93
CA GLU A 244 16.62 11.39 -11.14
C GLU A 244 15.36 12.12 -11.63
N ASP A 245 15.16 12.18 -12.95
CA ASP A 245 14.00 12.85 -13.54
C ASP A 245 12.70 12.13 -13.18
N VAL A 246 12.72 10.79 -13.23
CA VAL A 246 11.54 9.97 -12.86
C VAL A 246 11.26 10.07 -11.36
N LEU A 247 12.31 9.94 -10.50
CA LEU A 247 12.15 10.09 -9.06
C LEU A 247 11.58 11.46 -8.68
N ALA A 248 12.06 12.53 -9.32
CA ALA A 248 11.57 13.90 -9.09
C ALA A 248 10.08 14.04 -9.48
N ALA A 249 9.73 13.58 -10.69
CA ALA A 249 8.36 13.68 -11.20
C ALA A 249 7.35 12.91 -10.34
N ILE A 250 7.68 11.70 -9.94
CA ILE A 250 6.80 10.88 -9.10
C ILE A 250 6.75 11.40 -7.66
N SER A 251 7.88 11.88 -7.10
CA SER A 251 7.90 12.52 -5.77
C SER A 251 6.95 13.70 -5.71
N HIS A 252 6.91 14.54 -6.76
CA HIS A 252 5.97 15.67 -6.85
C HIS A 252 4.50 15.20 -6.75
N ALA A 253 4.13 14.16 -7.49
CA ALA A 253 2.78 13.59 -7.45
C ALA A 253 2.44 12.96 -6.07
N VAL A 254 3.40 12.28 -5.43
CA VAL A 254 3.23 11.67 -4.09
C VAL A 254 3.06 12.74 -3.02
N VAL A 255 3.86 13.82 -3.07
CA VAL A 255 3.74 14.97 -2.14
C VAL A 255 2.38 15.64 -2.28
N ALA A 256 1.92 15.89 -3.52
CA ALA A 256 0.60 16.45 -3.77
C ALA A 256 -0.53 15.55 -3.25
N ALA A 257 -0.41 14.23 -3.43
CA ALA A 257 -1.36 13.25 -2.91
C ALA A 257 -1.41 13.24 -1.38
N ALA A 258 -0.24 13.23 -0.71
CA ALA A 258 -0.14 13.23 0.74
C ALA A 258 -0.76 14.52 1.33
N ARG A 259 -0.41 15.69 0.79
CA ARG A 259 -1.00 16.98 1.18
C ARG A 259 -2.52 17.00 1.01
N ALA A 260 -3.05 16.45 -0.10
CA ALA A 260 -4.49 16.38 -0.34
C ALA A 260 -5.22 15.45 0.63
N ALA A 261 -4.55 14.41 1.12
CA ALA A 261 -5.10 13.45 2.08
C ALA A 261 -5.09 13.99 3.50
N THR A 262 -3.95 14.52 3.95
CA THR A 262 -3.66 14.87 5.36
C THR A 262 -3.85 16.35 5.68
N GLY A 263 -3.74 17.23 4.68
CA GLY A 263 -3.70 18.69 4.85
C GLY A 263 -2.29 19.24 5.11
N GLU A 264 -1.28 18.39 5.23
CA GLU A 264 0.11 18.75 5.56
C GLU A 264 1.08 18.19 4.53
N ASP A 265 2.24 18.80 4.42
CA ASP A 265 3.33 18.27 3.59
C ASP A 265 3.94 17.04 4.25
N PRO A 266 4.21 15.98 3.46
CA PRO A 266 4.89 14.81 4.00
C PRO A 266 6.36 15.14 4.35
N PRO A 267 6.98 14.35 5.22
CA PRO A 267 8.43 14.46 5.45
C PRO A 267 9.20 14.22 4.14
N PRO A 268 10.45 14.73 4.06
CA PRO A 268 11.30 14.52 2.89
C PRO A 268 11.46 13.03 2.57
N ILE A 269 11.38 12.69 1.29
CA ILE A 269 11.58 11.32 0.81
C ILE A 269 13.08 11.02 0.90
N ARG A 270 13.46 10.08 1.76
CA ARG A 270 14.85 9.61 1.90
C ARG A 270 15.25 8.80 0.67
N ARG A 271 16.54 8.53 0.52
CA ARG A 271 17.07 7.66 -0.54
C ARG A 271 18.14 6.73 0.01
N MET A 272 18.18 5.51 -0.48
CA MET A 272 19.23 4.52 -0.25
C MET A 272 19.30 3.54 -1.42
N THR A 273 20.42 2.85 -1.56
CA THR A 273 20.54 1.74 -2.49
C THR A 273 19.87 0.49 -1.93
N TRP A 274 19.52 -0.47 -2.82
CA TRP A 274 19.04 -1.79 -2.40
C TRP A 274 20.04 -2.48 -1.45
N ARG A 275 21.34 -2.36 -1.75
CA ARG A 275 22.38 -2.95 -0.90
C ARG A 275 22.38 -2.35 0.51
N GLU A 276 22.26 -1.03 0.64
CA GLU A 276 22.15 -0.35 1.94
C GLU A 276 20.86 -0.75 2.68
N ALA A 277 19.72 -0.87 1.98
CA ALA A 277 18.46 -1.30 2.56
C ALA A 277 18.57 -2.71 3.15
N MET A 278 19.18 -3.63 2.40
CA MET A 278 19.42 -5.00 2.85
C MET A 278 20.45 -5.06 3.99
N ASP A 279 21.54 -4.33 3.89
CA ASP A 279 22.59 -4.34 4.90
C ASP A 279 22.15 -3.76 6.25
N ARG A 280 21.32 -2.68 6.24
CA ARG A 280 20.89 -1.96 7.44
C ARG A 280 19.54 -2.39 7.99
N TYR A 281 18.64 -2.87 7.14
CA TYR A 281 17.26 -3.16 7.55
C TYR A 281 16.82 -4.59 7.23
N GLY A 282 17.61 -5.34 6.45
CA GLY A 282 17.35 -6.72 6.06
C GLY A 282 16.15 -6.90 5.13
N THR A 283 15.75 -5.86 4.43
CA THR A 283 14.63 -5.86 3.49
C THR A 283 14.78 -4.74 2.47
N ASP A 284 14.28 -4.96 1.27
CA ASP A 284 14.18 -3.97 0.18
C ASP A 284 13.05 -2.93 0.40
N LYS A 285 12.19 -3.14 1.38
CA LYS A 285 11.08 -2.24 1.77
C LYS A 285 11.09 -1.92 3.26
N PRO A 286 12.10 -1.17 3.74
CA PRO A 286 12.28 -0.90 5.15
C PRO A 286 11.21 0.03 5.71
N ASP A 287 10.71 -0.30 6.90
CA ASP A 287 10.00 0.67 7.73
C ASP A 287 11.03 1.49 8.51
N LEU A 288 11.18 2.76 8.14
CA LEU A 288 12.15 3.67 8.74
C LEU A 288 11.63 4.41 9.98
N ARG A 289 10.41 4.12 10.43
CA ARG A 289 9.82 4.77 11.61
C ARG A 289 10.41 4.29 12.92
N PHE A 290 11.14 3.21 12.92
CA PHE A 290 11.84 2.68 14.08
C PHE A 290 13.26 2.27 13.72
N GLY A 291 14.16 2.32 14.69
CA GLY A 291 15.58 1.96 14.56
C GLY A 291 15.80 0.45 14.42
N LEU A 292 16.62 -0.11 15.29
CA LEU A 292 17.06 -1.51 15.28
C LEU A 292 17.80 -1.87 13.98
N GLU A 293 18.71 -1.00 13.55
CA GLU A 293 19.49 -1.25 12.33
C GLU A 293 20.43 -2.44 12.53
N LEU A 294 20.65 -3.17 11.43
CA LEU A 294 21.59 -4.27 11.38
C LEU A 294 23.02 -3.73 11.23
N VAL A 295 23.95 -4.40 11.87
CA VAL A 295 25.39 -4.12 11.81
C VAL A 295 26.12 -5.32 11.21
N ASP A 296 27.08 -5.08 10.34
CA ASP A 296 27.98 -6.14 9.87
C ASP A 296 29.02 -6.48 10.96
N ALA A 297 28.83 -7.62 11.58
CA ALA A 297 29.72 -8.15 12.59
C ALA A 297 30.75 -9.15 12.02
N THR A 298 30.77 -9.41 10.71
CA THR A 298 31.71 -10.34 10.07
C THR A 298 33.17 -9.99 10.38
N PRO A 299 33.59 -8.71 10.30
CA PRO A 299 34.99 -8.34 10.63
C PRO A 299 35.35 -8.58 12.09
N VAL A 300 34.37 -8.49 13.02
CA VAL A 300 34.59 -8.74 14.46
C VAL A 300 35.04 -10.16 14.73
N PHE A 301 34.51 -11.08 13.94
CA PHE A 301 34.75 -12.53 14.10
C PHE A 301 35.71 -13.12 13.06
N ALA A 302 36.50 -12.27 12.40
CA ALA A 302 37.56 -12.76 11.51
C ALA A 302 38.60 -13.57 12.30
N GLY A 303 38.72 -14.87 11.99
CA GLY A 303 39.62 -15.78 12.70
C GLY A 303 39.10 -16.35 14.02
N THR A 304 37.78 -16.20 14.30
CA THR A 304 37.15 -16.74 15.51
C THR A 304 37.32 -18.27 15.66
N ALA A 305 37.50 -18.71 16.90
CA ALA A 305 37.49 -20.12 17.23
C ALA A 305 36.09 -20.75 17.32
N PHE A 306 35.05 -19.92 17.35
CA PHE A 306 33.65 -20.34 17.40
C PHE A 306 33.19 -20.86 16.04
N LYS A 307 33.12 -22.21 15.89
CA LYS A 307 32.90 -22.89 14.61
C LYS A 307 31.68 -22.42 13.83
N ALA A 308 30.59 -22.11 14.52
CA ALA A 308 29.36 -21.63 13.87
C ALA A 308 29.56 -20.25 13.18
N PHE A 309 30.43 -19.42 13.70
CA PHE A 309 30.78 -18.13 13.12
C PHE A 309 31.89 -18.26 12.07
N ALA A 310 32.87 -19.09 12.34
CA ALA A 310 33.99 -19.32 11.43
C ALA A 310 33.58 -19.89 10.05
N SER A 311 32.47 -20.62 9.98
CA SER A 311 31.94 -21.22 8.75
C SER A 311 30.88 -20.37 8.02
N ALA A 312 30.49 -19.24 8.57
CA ALA A 312 29.46 -18.39 7.98
C ALA A 312 30.05 -17.44 6.92
N ALA A 313 29.32 -17.22 5.84
CA ALA A 313 29.68 -16.23 4.82
C ALA A 313 29.50 -14.80 5.33
N ALA A 314 28.53 -14.57 6.21
CA ALA A 314 28.28 -13.29 6.85
C ALA A 314 27.75 -13.46 8.28
N ILE A 315 28.07 -12.50 9.14
CA ILE A 315 27.53 -12.39 10.48
C ILE A 315 26.92 -11.01 10.62
N LYS A 316 25.58 -10.95 10.73
CA LYS A 316 24.86 -9.71 11.01
C LYS A 316 24.43 -9.69 12.46
N ALA A 317 24.48 -8.51 13.05
CA ALA A 317 24.05 -8.24 14.42
C ALA A 317 22.96 -7.17 14.44
N MET A 318 22.04 -7.28 15.40
CA MET A 318 21.03 -6.27 15.68
C MET A 318 21.02 -5.98 17.18
N ARG A 319 21.09 -4.69 17.53
CA ARG A 319 20.95 -4.23 18.89
C ARG A 319 19.49 -3.91 19.19
N VAL A 320 18.97 -4.42 20.31
CA VAL A 320 17.66 -4.07 20.89
C VAL A 320 17.92 -3.24 22.13
N PRO A 321 17.82 -1.89 22.04
CA PRO A 321 18.20 -1.01 23.15
C PRO A 321 17.16 -1.07 24.27
N ALA A 322 17.62 -1.25 25.53
CA ALA A 322 16.77 -1.23 26.72
C ALA A 322 16.05 0.13 26.90
N ALA A 323 16.66 1.22 26.46
CA ALA A 323 16.09 2.55 26.57
C ALA A 323 14.80 2.76 25.76
N THR A 324 14.69 2.11 24.59
CA THR A 324 13.54 2.28 23.67
C THR A 324 12.67 1.03 23.57
N HIS A 325 13.20 -0.14 23.90
CA HIS A 325 12.52 -1.45 23.83
C HIS A 325 12.76 -2.24 25.12
N PRO A 326 12.36 -1.71 26.30
CA PRO A 326 12.72 -2.32 27.58
C PRO A 326 12.19 -3.74 27.76
N GLU A 327 10.97 -4.02 27.32
CA GLU A 327 10.36 -5.35 27.43
C GLU A 327 11.08 -6.39 26.56
N GLN A 328 11.44 -6.00 25.33
CA GLN A 328 12.14 -6.86 24.38
C GLN A 328 13.60 -7.10 24.83
N ALA A 329 14.29 -6.06 25.29
CA ALA A 329 15.65 -6.17 25.81
C ALA A 329 15.71 -7.04 27.09
N ALA A 330 14.71 -6.91 27.96
CA ALA A 330 14.59 -7.72 29.17
C ALA A 330 14.08 -9.15 28.95
N SER A 331 13.87 -9.59 27.70
CA SER A 331 13.30 -10.89 27.36
C SER A 331 13.88 -12.05 28.17
N GLY A 332 13.01 -12.82 28.84
CA GLY A 332 13.39 -14.03 29.55
C GLY A 332 13.73 -15.20 28.61
N ARG A 333 14.24 -16.28 29.18
CA ARG A 333 14.69 -17.46 28.41
C ARG A 333 13.65 -17.99 27.43
N ALA A 334 12.41 -18.12 27.84
CA ALA A 334 11.33 -18.62 26.97
C ALA A 334 11.03 -17.69 25.77
N ALA A 335 11.20 -16.36 25.93
CA ALA A 335 11.06 -15.43 24.81
C ALA A 335 12.23 -15.54 23.82
N LEU A 336 13.44 -15.69 24.33
CA LEU A 336 14.65 -15.88 23.50
C LEU A 336 14.61 -17.23 22.75
N ASP A 337 14.09 -18.28 23.37
CA ASP A 337 13.88 -19.57 22.71
C ASP A 337 12.84 -19.43 21.57
N ARG A 338 11.72 -18.68 21.79
CA ARG A 338 10.75 -18.39 20.71
C ARG A 338 11.38 -17.57 19.55
N LEU A 339 12.20 -16.58 19.85
CA LEU A 339 12.92 -15.83 18.80
C LEU A 339 13.87 -16.73 18.01
N THR A 340 14.54 -17.68 18.70
CA THR A 340 15.42 -18.65 18.04
C THR A 340 14.63 -19.57 17.11
N GLU A 341 13.50 -20.09 17.54
CA GLU A 341 12.62 -20.90 16.68
C GLU A 341 12.03 -20.08 15.52
N ARG A 342 11.68 -18.81 15.76
CA ARG A 342 11.23 -17.90 14.72
C ARG A 342 12.33 -17.67 13.66
N ALA A 343 13.57 -17.45 14.07
CA ALA A 343 14.70 -17.32 13.15
C ALA A 343 14.91 -18.59 12.29
N LYS A 344 14.78 -19.78 12.88
CA LYS A 344 14.85 -21.04 12.14
C LYS A 344 13.70 -21.19 11.13
N GLN A 345 12.47 -20.85 11.52
CA GLN A 345 11.32 -20.84 10.60
C GLN A 345 11.51 -19.89 9.42
N LEU A 346 12.27 -18.80 9.61
CA LEU A 346 12.65 -17.85 8.58
C LEU A 346 13.84 -18.32 7.73
N GLY A 347 14.47 -19.46 8.04
CA GLY A 347 15.51 -20.09 7.25
C GLY A 347 16.92 -20.01 7.83
N ALA A 348 17.15 -19.37 8.99
CA ALA A 348 18.46 -19.36 9.62
C ALA A 348 18.80 -20.70 10.26
N LYS A 349 20.08 -21.07 10.28
CA LYS A 349 20.59 -22.23 11.02
C LYS A 349 20.40 -22.08 12.54
N GLY A 350 20.34 -20.85 13.04
CA GLY A 350 20.13 -20.52 14.45
C GLY A 350 20.16 -19.03 14.70
N LEU A 351 19.89 -18.65 15.96
CA LEU A 351 19.99 -17.27 16.45
C LEU A 351 20.91 -17.27 17.68
N VAL A 352 21.93 -16.45 17.65
CA VAL A 352 22.74 -16.15 18.84
C VAL A 352 22.18 -14.89 19.50
N TRP A 353 22.00 -14.97 20.81
CA TRP A 353 21.60 -13.81 21.61
C TRP A 353 22.61 -13.58 22.72
N LEU A 354 22.87 -12.30 23.03
CA LEU A 354 23.73 -11.86 24.12
C LEU A 354 23.07 -10.70 24.86
N LYS A 355 22.97 -10.79 26.17
CA LYS A 355 22.53 -9.70 27.04
C LYS A 355 23.74 -8.95 27.55
N VAL A 356 23.64 -7.63 27.61
CA VAL A 356 24.69 -6.77 28.16
C VAL A 356 24.37 -6.50 29.64
N GLY A 357 25.17 -7.06 30.53
CA GLY A 357 25.04 -6.85 31.98
C GLY A 357 25.30 -5.40 32.41
N ALA A 358 25.00 -5.08 33.66
CA ALA A 358 25.24 -3.75 34.23
C ALA A 358 26.73 -3.38 34.28
N ASP A 359 27.59 -4.37 34.34
CA ASP A 359 29.06 -4.26 34.30
C ASP A 359 29.64 -4.26 32.88
N GLY A 360 28.77 -4.36 31.85
CA GLY A 360 29.16 -4.46 30.44
C GLY A 360 29.53 -5.89 30.00
N ALA A 361 29.46 -6.88 30.90
CA ALA A 361 29.70 -8.29 30.53
C ALA A 361 28.59 -8.84 29.63
N LEU A 362 28.98 -9.72 28.67
CA LEU A 362 28.02 -10.36 27.80
C LEU A 362 27.55 -11.71 28.38
N GLU A 363 26.27 -11.80 28.68
CA GLU A 363 25.60 -12.99 29.20
C GLU A 363 24.95 -13.79 28.09
N SER A 364 25.44 -15.01 27.84
CA SER A 364 24.89 -15.93 26.85
C SER A 364 25.48 -17.33 27.01
N PRO A 365 24.76 -18.39 26.62
CA PRO A 365 25.36 -19.75 26.53
C PRO A 365 26.56 -19.83 25.61
N VAL A 366 26.66 -18.94 24.61
CA VAL A 366 27.78 -18.91 23.65
C VAL A 366 28.90 -17.97 24.06
N ALA A 367 28.70 -17.09 25.05
CA ALA A 367 29.72 -16.11 25.46
C ALA A 367 31.06 -16.75 25.81
N LYS A 368 31.08 -17.95 26.38
CA LYS A 368 32.29 -18.70 26.72
C LYS A 368 33.14 -19.14 25.50
N PHE A 369 32.59 -19.11 24.29
CA PHE A 369 33.30 -19.43 23.05
C PHE A 369 33.89 -18.21 22.36
N LEU A 370 33.56 -17.01 22.84
CA LEU A 370 34.02 -15.73 22.31
C LEU A 370 35.20 -15.24 23.17
N SER A 371 36.27 -14.80 22.54
CA SER A 371 37.38 -14.14 23.24
C SER A 371 36.98 -12.77 23.79
N ASP A 372 37.74 -12.25 24.74
CA ASP A 372 37.49 -10.91 25.30
C ASP A 372 37.61 -9.81 24.24
N ALA A 373 38.54 -9.98 23.28
CA ALA A 373 38.69 -9.07 22.16
C ALA A 373 37.45 -9.04 21.26
N GLU A 374 36.87 -10.21 20.92
CA GLU A 374 35.67 -10.32 20.13
C GLU A 374 34.43 -9.72 20.83
N ARG A 375 34.30 -9.97 22.14
CA ARG A 375 33.23 -9.35 22.96
C ARG A 375 33.31 -7.84 22.97
N ALA A 376 34.51 -7.29 23.24
CA ALA A 376 34.72 -5.85 23.23
C ALA A 376 34.48 -5.22 21.85
N ALA A 377 34.97 -5.86 20.79
CA ALA A 377 34.77 -5.41 19.41
C ALA A 377 33.28 -5.46 18.99
N LEU A 378 32.53 -6.49 19.40
CA LEU A 378 31.09 -6.59 19.14
C LEU A 378 30.30 -5.48 19.82
N VAL A 379 30.58 -5.20 21.09
CA VAL A 379 29.96 -4.10 21.84
C VAL A 379 30.27 -2.76 21.18
N ALA A 380 31.53 -2.54 20.77
CA ALA A 380 31.94 -1.32 20.08
C ALA A 380 31.24 -1.17 18.73
N ALA A 381 31.18 -2.25 17.91
CA ALA A 381 30.56 -2.24 16.59
C ALA A 381 29.04 -1.98 16.65
N THR A 382 28.36 -2.53 17.67
CA THR A 382 26.91 -2.38 17.83
C THR A 382 26.50 -1.15 18.66
N GLY A 383 27.46 -0.52 19.36
CA GLY A 383 27.21 0.55 20.32
C GLY A 383 26.33 0.09 21.49
N ALA A 384 26.39 -1.20 21.86
CA ALA A 384 25.55 -1.77 22.90
C ALA A 384 25.96 -1.25 24.29
N GLY A 385 24.97 -0.98 25.12
CA GLY A 385 25.10 -0.53 26.51
C GLY A 385 24.46 -1.50 27.50
N ALA A 386 24.63 -1.22 28.79
CA ALA A 386 24.06 -2.02 29.87
C ALA A 386 22.53 -2.19 29.70
N GLY A 387 22.06 -3.42 29.84
CA GLY A 387 20.65 -3.78 29.69
C GLY A 387 20.22 -4.09 28.26
N ASP A 388 21.02 -3.82 27.23
CA ASP A 388 20.67 -4.10 25.84
C ASP A 388 20.74 -5.60 25.53
N LEU A 389 19.95 -5.99 24.50
CA LEU A 389 20.00 -7.33 23.92
C LEU A 389 20.61 -7.27 22.52
N LEU A 390 21.58 -8.13 22.24
CA LEU A 390 22.15 -8.32 20.92
C LEU A 390 21.61 -9.63 20.34
N LEU A 391 21.17 -9.57 19.07
CA LEU A 391 20.75 -10.72 18.29
C LEU A 391 21.66 -10.86 17.07
N LEU A 392 22.21 -12.05 16.83
CA LEU A 392 23.13 -12.30 15.71
C LEU A 392 22.69 -13.52 14.90
N VAL A 393 22.78 -13.39 13.58
CA VAL A 393 22.64 -14.50 12.64
C VAL A 393 23.92 -14.64 11.84
N ALA A 394 24.46 -15.85 11.82
CA ALA A 394 25.66 -16.24 11.07
C ALA A 394 25.24 -17.26 10.00
N ASP A 395 25.21 -16.83 8.74
CA ASP A 395 24.73 -17.64 7.60
C ASP A 395 25.21 -17.02 6.27
N GLU A 396 24.59 -17.41 5.15
CA GLU A 396 24.68 -16.65 3.90
C GLU A 396 24.19 -15.21 4.11
N TRP A 397 24.82 -14.25 3.44
CA TRP A 397 24.53 -12.82 3.63
C TRP A 397 23.02 -12.48 3.51
N SER A 398 22.36 -13.01 2.47
CA SER A 398 20.94 -12.77 2.24
C SER A 398 20.06 -13.34 3.36
N VAL A 399 20.39 -14.53 3.87
CA VAL A 399 19.68 -15.18 4.98
C VAL A 399 19.88 -14.38 6.28
N ALA A 400 21.13 -14.01 6.59
CA ALA A 400 21.43 -13.24 7.79
C ALA A 400 20.69 -11.89 7.82
N CYS A 401 20.67 -11.19 6.67
CA CYS A 401 19.94 -9.94 6.52
C CYS A 401 18.43 -10.13 6.66
N THR A 402 17.81 -11.02 5.87
CA THR A 402 16.35 -11.16 5.83
C THR A 402 15.76 -11.67 7.13
N VAL A 403 16.45 -12.61 7.81
CA VAL A 403 16.00 -13.13 9.10
C VAL A 403 16.03 -12.04 10.17
N LEU A 404 17.13 -11.30 10.31
CA LEU A 404 17.20 -10.20 11.27
C LEU A 404 16.25 -9.05 10.89
N GLY A 405 16.07 -8.75 9.61
CA GLY A 405 15.11 -7.77 9.14
C GLY A 405 13.67 -8.11 9.53
N GLN A 406 13.28 -9.38 9.45
CA GLN A 406 11.98 -9.82 9.91
C GLN A 406 11.86 -9.76 11.44
N LEU A 407 12.88 -10.22 12.17
CA LEU A 407 12.90 -10.10 13.64
C LEU A 407 12.87 -8.64 14.10
N ARG A 408 13.51 -7.75 13.37
CA ARG A 408 13.44 -6.29 13.58
C ARG A 408 11.99 -5.81 13.58
N CYS A 409 11.21 -6.19 12.56
CA CYS A 409 9.80 -5.83 12.47
C CYS A 409 8.95 -6.50 13.57
N ASP A 410 9.22 -7.77 13.88
CA ASP A 410 8.48 -8.50 14.92
C ASP A 410 8.69 -7.89 16.32
N LEU A 411 9.87 -7.34 16.59
CA LEU A 411 10.24 -6.74 17.89
C LEU A 411 9.78 -5.28 18.06
N ALA A 412 9.77 -4.50 16.97
CA ALA A 412 9.54 -3.05 17.03
C ALA A 412 8.08 -2.63 16.85
N ARG A 413 7.13 -3.57 16.77
CA ARG A 413 5.71 -3.22 16.58
C ARG A 413 4.95 -3.23 17.91
N PRO A 414 4.17 -2.16 18.22
CA PRO A 414 4.01 -0.92 17.46
C PRO A 414 5.31 -0.14 17.36
N PRO A 415 5.54 0.60 16.26
CA PRO A 415 6.81 1.29 16.06
C PRO A 415 7.04 2.38 17.11
N VAL A 416 8.25 2.44 17.63
CA VAL A 416 8.78 3.58 18.39
C VAL A 416 9.50 4.47 17.38
N HIS A 417 8.98 5.66 17.07
CA HIS A 417 9.35 6.36 15.85
C HIS A 417 9.25 7.88 15.86
N GLU A 418 9.70 8.47 14.78
CA GLU A 418 9.80 9.91 14.51
C GLU A 418 8.60 10.47 13.73
N GLY A 419 7.42 9.85 13.74
CA GLY A 419 6.24 10.37 13.06
C GLY A 419 5.43 9.29 12.33
N PRO A 420 4.26 9.67 11.73
CA PRO A 420 3.34 8.69 11.14
C PRO A 420 3.80 8.17 9.77
N TYR A 421 4.67 8.90 9.06
CA TYR A 421 5.08 8.57 7.70
C TYR A 421 6.59 8.62 7.53
N ALA A 422 7.15 7.58 6.89
CA ALA A 422 8.55 7.52 6.50
C ALA A 422 8.64 7.00 5.05
N TYR A 423 8.96 7.92 4.14
CA TYR A 423 9.13 7.63 2.72
C TYR A 423 10.59 7.37 2.40
N VAL A 424 10.84 6.41 1.51
CA VAL A 424 12.20 6.14 1.01
C VAL A 424 12.16 5.61 -0.43
N TRP A 425 13.03 6.18 -1.27
CA TRP A 425 13.42 5.59 -2.53
C TRP A 425 14.50 4.56 -2.29
N VAL A 426 14.27 3.33 -2.74
CA VAL A 426 15.28 2.28 -2.81
C VAL A 426 15.67 2.14 -4.28
N THR A 427 16.97 2.23 -4.57
CA THR A 427 17.50 2.28 -5.94
C THR A 427 18.57 1.22 -6.16
N GLU A 428 19.02 1.05 -7.39
CA GLU A 428 20.11 0.12 -7.74
C GLU A 428 19.85 -1.33 -7.33
N PHE A 429 18.66 -1.80 -7.65
CA PHE A 429 18.31 -3.22 -7.45
C PHE A 429 19.21 -4.13 -8.29
N PRO A 430 19.44 -5.40 -7.88
CA PRO A 430 20.09 -6.36 -8.74
C PRO A 430 19.26 -6.62 -10.00
N LEU A 431 19.91 -6.70 -11.15
CA LEU A 431 19.24 -7.05 -12.41
C LEU A 431 18.64 -8.46 -12.34
N PHE A 432 19.37 -9.38 -11.69
CA PHE A 432 18.96 -10.76 -11.45
C PHE A 432 19.06 -11.10 -9.95
N VAL A 433 18.02 -11.70 -9.39
CA VAL A 433 17.92 -12.00 -7.94
C VAL A 433 18.39 -13.41 -7.55
N GLY A 434 18.93 -14.15 -8.48
CA GLY A 434 19.46 -15.51 -8.24
C GLY A 434 19.30 -16.40 -9.46
N VAL A 435 19.51 -17.68 -9.27
CA VAL A 435 19.41 -18.71 -10.31
C VAL A 435 18.24 -19.62 -10.00
N ASN A 436 17.38 -19.85 -10.97
CA ASN A 436 16.29 -20.82 -10.87
C ASN A 436 16.88 -22.24 -10.79
N PRO A 437 16.67 -22.98 -9.70
CA PRO A 437 17.30 -24.29 -9.52
C PRO A 437 16.83 -25.34 -10.53
N ALA A 438 15.63 -25.19 -11.11
CA ALA A 438 15.09 -26.11 -12.10
C ALA A 438 15.66 -25.89 -13.51
N THR A 439 16.02 -24.64 -13.85
CA THR A 439 16.50 -24.29 -15.20
C THR A 439 17.97 -23.91 -15.27
N GLY A 440 18.61 -23.65 -14.12
CA GLY A 440 19.98 -23.15 -14.04
C GLY A 440 20.17 -21.72 -14.58
N ARG A 441 19.08 -20.96 -14.79
CA ARG A 441 19.10 -19.63 -15.42
C ARG A 441 18.85 -18.53 -14.41
N PRO A 442 19.43 -17.32 -14.62
CA PRO A 442 19.13 -16.17 -13.80
C PRO A 442 17.63 -15.82 -13.80
N GLN A 443 17.14 -15.31 -12.68
CA GLN A 443 15.77 -14.81 -12.54
C GLN A 443 15.80 -13.28 -12.50
N PRO A 444 14.94 -12.56 -13.25
CA PRO A 444 14.94 -11.11 -13.25
C PRO A 444 14.51 -10.59 -11.86
N GLY A 445 15.18 -9.53 -11.39
CA GLY A 445 14.83 -8.85 -10.15
C GLY A 445 13.51 -8.07 -10.27
N HIS A 446 13.31 -7.49 -11.44
CA HIS A 446 12.09 -6.81 -11.88
C HIS A 446 11.61 -7.44 -13.20
N HIS A 447 10.98 -6.66 -14.08
CA HIS A 447 10.61 -7.14 -15.40
C HIS A 447 11.84 -7.15 -16.37
N PRO A 448 11.82 -7.95 -17.43
CA PRO A 448 12.98 -8.14 -18.30
C PRO A 448 13.36 -6.94 -19.20
N PHE A 449 12.64 -5.84 -19.10
CA PHE A 449 12.87 -4.61 -19.87
C PHE A 449 13.64 -3.54 -19.07
N CYS A 450 14.12 -3.86 -17.86
CA CYS A 450 14.93 -2.97 -17.03
C CYS A 450 16.34 -2.83 -17.60
N HIS A 451 16.82 -1.58 -17.72
CA HIS A 451 18.16 -1.29 -18.17
C HIS A 451 19.20 -1.70 -17.12
N PRO A 452 20.22 -2.51 -17.48
CA PRO A 452 21.37 -2.74 -16.61
C PRO A 452 22.06 -1.41 -16.26
N HIS A 453 22.66 -1.34 -15.08
CA HIS A 453 23.44 -0.16 -14.72
C HIS A 453 24.62 0.02 -15.71
N PRO A 454 24.86 1.22 -16.26
CA PRO A 454 25.90 1.42 -17.27
C PRO A 454 27.30 0.96 -16.82
N ASP A 455 27.66 1.19 -15.57
CA ASP A 455 28.96 0.80 -15.01
C ASP A 455 29.16 -0.72 -14.92
N ASP A 456 28.08 -1.50 -15.00
CA ASP A 456 28.11 -2.96 -14.85
C ASP A 456 27.90 -3.69 -16.20
N LEU A 457 27.71 -2.97 -17.32
CA LEU A 457 27.40 -3.57 -18.63
C LEU A 457 28.46 -4.58 -19.12
N GLU A 458 29.74 -4.33 -18.84
CA GLU A 458 30.83 -5.24 -19.20
C GLU A 458 30.80 -6.55 -18.41
N ARG A 459 30.19 -6.53 -17.23
CA ARG A 459 30.07 -7.70 -16.37
C ARG A 459 28.89 -8.60 -16.74
N LEU A 460 27.95 -8.12 -17.58
CA LEU A 460 26.69 -8.82 -17.86
C LEU A 460 26.88 -10.28 -18.29
N GLU A 461 27.91 -10.56 -19.10
CA GLU A 461 28.18 -11.93 -19.60
C GLU A 461 28.97 -12.80 -18.60
N ALA A 462 29.89 -12.20 -17.85
CA ALA A 462 30.80 -12.93 -16.98
C ALA A 462 30.25 -13.14 -15.56
N ASP A 463 29.47 -12.17 -15.04
CA ASP A 463 28.93 -12.15 -13.70
C ASP A 463 27.54 -11.50 -13.69
N PRO A 464 26.52 -12.13 -14.30
CA PRO A 464 25.20 -11.54 -14.44
C PRO A 464 24.53 -11.24 -13.09
N LEU A 465 24.83 -12.02 -12.03
CA LEU A 465 24.25 -11.81 -10.70
C LEU A 465 24.85 -10.61 -9.95
N GLY A 466 26.02 -10.15 -10.37
CA GLY A 466 26.66 -8.95 -9.85
C GLY A 466 26.26 -7.66 -10.56
N VAL A 467 25.37 -7.72 -11.58
CA VAL A 467 24.91 -6.57 -12.35
C VAL A 467 23.74 -5.90 -11.63
N ARG A 468 23.84 -4.57 -11.43
CA ARG A 468 22.74 -3.72 -10.95
C ARG A 468 21.82 -3.34 -12.11
N ALA A 469 20.58 -3.03 -11.81
CA ALA A 469 19.60 -2.43 -12.71
C ALA A 469 19.39 -0.93 -12.38
N LEU A 470 19.03 -0.13 -13.36
CA LEU A 470 18.48 1.21 -13.15
C LEU A 470 17.00 1.09 -12.73
N ALA A 471 16.76 0.32 -11.67
CA ALA A 471 15.44 0.07 -11.06
C ALA A 471 15.34 0.76 -9.71
N TYR A 472 14.12 1.16 -9.37
CA TYR A 472 13.84 1.91 -8.14
C TYR A 472 12.43 1.65 -7.65
N ASP A 473 12.29 1.53 -6.32
CA ASP A 473 11.01 1.36 -5.62
C ASP A 473 10.77 2.51 -4.66
N LEU A 474 9.50 2.93 -4.55
CA LEU A 474 9.07 3.84 -3.51
C LEU A 474 8.43 3.05 -2.38
N VAL A 475 8.97 3.23 -1.19
CA VAL A 475 8.49 2.56 0.03
C VAL A 475 7.92 3.59 1.00
N LEU A 476 6.81 3.27 1.64
CA LEU A 476 6.20 4.04 2.72
C LEU A 476 5.85 3.10 3.87
N ASN A 477 6.43 3.36 5.07
CA ASN A 477 6.12 2.59 6.28
C ASN A 477 6.28 1.07 6.12
N GLY A 478 7.28 0.62 5.37
CA GLY A 478 7.51 -0.80 5.10
C GLY A 478 6.61 -1.41 4.00
N TRP A 479 5.78 -0.59 3.36
CA TRP A 479 4.99 -1.00 2.20
C TRP A 479 5.64 -0.47 0.93
N GLU A 480 5.95 -1.35 0.01
CA GLU A 480 6.28 -1.00 -1.37
C GLU A 480 5.03 -0.37 -2.02
N LEU A 481 5.06 0.94 -2.21
CA LEU A 481 3.98 1.63 -2.91
C LEU A 481 3.99 1.30 -4.39
N GLY A 482 5.17 1.26 -4.98
CA GLY A 482 5.34 1.02 -6.39
C GLY A 482 6.78 0.88 -6.82
N SER A 483 6.96 0.53 -8.07
CA SER A 483 8.22 0.18 -8.71
C SER A 483 8.36 0.81 -10.09
N GLY A 484 9.59 1.05 -10.51
CA GLY A 484 9.93 1.58 -11.81
C GLY A 484 11.36 1.29 -12.23
N SER A 485 11.68 1.64 -13.47
CA SER A 485 13.04 1.56 -13.98
C SER A 485 13.24 2.45 -15.19
N ILE A 486 14.49 2.72 -15.55
CA ILE A 486 14.85 3.08 -16.91
C ILE A 486 14.75 1.82 -17.77
N ARG A 487 14.26 1.96 -18.99
CA ARG A 487 13.99 0.84 -19.90
C ARG A 487 15.14 0.62 -20.88
N ILE A 488 15.32 -0.62 -21.27
CA ILE A 488 16.18 -0.94 -22.41
C ILE A 488 15.47 -0.43 -23.67
N HIS A 489 16.12 0.42 -24.43
CA HIS A 489 15.62 0.93 -25.71
C HIS A 489 16.44 0.45 -26.90
N GLU A 490 17.62 -0.13 -26.66
CA GLU A 490 18.47 -0.73 -27.68
C GLU A 490 18.10 -2.20 -27.92
N PRO A 491 17.70 -2.58 -29.15
CA PRO A 491 17.27 -3.94 -29.45
C PRO A 491 18.32 -5.01 -29.15
N GLU A 492 19.61 -4.72 -29.37
CA GLU A 492 20.67 -5.70 -29.11
C GLU A 492 20.90 -5.93 -27.62
N LEU A 493 20.88 -4.88 -26.81
CA LEU A 493 20.97 -5.02 -25.35
C LEU A 493 19.80 -5.83 -24.81
N GLN A 494 18.57 -5.61 -25.33
CA GLN A 494 17.40 -6.37 -24.95
C GLN A 494 17.55 -7.88 -25.26
N ARG A 495 18.11 -8.22 -26.41
CA ARG A 495 18.39 -9.62 -26.76
C ARG A 495 19.43 -10.25 -25.83
N ARG A 496 20.46 -9.50 -25.43
CA ARG A 496 21.46 -9.98 -24.46
C ARG A 496 20.80 -10.36 -23.13
N VAL A 497 19.96 -9.48 -22.59
CA VAL A 497 19.22 -9.74 -21.34
C VAL A 497 18.28 -10.96 -21.50
N PHE A 498 17.57 -11.08 -22.62
CA PHE A 498 16.70 -12.23 -22.89
C PHE A 498 17.47 -13.55 -22.95
N ARG A 499 18.66 -13.58 -23.54
CA ARG A 499 19.51 -14.79 -23.57
C ARG A 499 19.87 -15.27 -22.18
N HIS A 500 20.18 -14.39 -21.24
CA HIS A 500 20.42 -14.78 -19.83
C HIS A 500 19.17 -15.38 -19.18
N LEU A 501 17.99 -14.89 -19.49
CA LEU A 501 16.72 -15.42 -19.04
C LEU A 501 16.29 -16.70 -19.76
N GLY A 502 17.05 -17.10 -20.80
CA GLY A 502 16.78 -18.26 -21.64
C GLY A 502 15.62 -18.09 -22.60
N ILE A 503 15.32 -16.87 -22.97
CA ILE A 503 14.37 -16.54 -24.02
C ILE A 503 15.15 -16.46 -25.33
N SER A 504 14.87 -17.39 -26.26
CA SER A 504 15.46 -17.37 -27.60
C SER A 504 14.92 -16.20 -28.42
N ASP A 505 15.62 -15.84 -29.51
CA ASP A 505 15.15 -14.80 -30.41
C ASP A 505 13.78 -15.14 -31.02
N GLU A 506 13.53 -16.41 -31.34
CA GLU A 506 12.23 -16.90 -31.83
C GLU A 506 11.12 -16.78 -30.77
N ASP A 507 11.42 -17.13 -29.51
CA ASP A 507 10.48 -16.97 -28.40
C ASP A 507 10.22 -15.49 -28.08
N ALA A 508 11.23 -14.64 -28.18
CA ALA A 508 11.11 -13.22 -28.00
C ALA A 508 10.20 -12.60 -29.08
N ASP A 509 10.40 -12.96 -30.34
CA ASP A 509 9.58 -12.49 -31.46
C ASP A 509 8.13 -13.00 -31.34
N ARG A 510 7.93 -14.25 -30.92
CA ARG A 510 6.59 -14.81 -30.72
C ARG A 510 5.83 -14.16 -29.58
N ARG A 511 6.47 -13.91 -28.46
CA ARG A 511 5.83 -13.42 -27.22
C ARG A 511 5.76 -11.90 -27.13
N PHE A 512 6.78 -11.23 -27.64
CA PHE A 512 6.99 -9.79 -27.51
C PHE A 512 7.16 -9.07 -28.85
N GLY A 513 6.99 -9.77 -29.98
CA GLY A 513 7.23 -9.21 -31.31
C GLY A 513 6.44 -7.93 -31.57
N PHE A 514 5.17 -7.87 -31.15
CA PHE A 514 4.33 -6.68 -31.30
C PHE A 514 4.89 -5.46 -30.53
N PHE A 515 5.67 -5.70 -29.48
CA PHE A 515 6.31 -4.70 -28.65
C PHE A 515 7.74 -4.37 -29.11
N LEU A 516 8.54 -5.39 -29.47
CA LEU A 516 9.94 -5.21 -29.87
C LEU A 516 10.11 -4.65 -31.29
N HIS A 517 9.20 -5.02 -32.19
CA HIS A 517 9.27 -4.56 -33.58
C HIS A 517 9.18 -3.02 -33.73
N PRO A 518 8.30 -2.30 -33.00
CA PRO A 518 8.26 -0.84 -33.00
C PRO A 518 9.58 -0.17 -32.62
N PHE A 519 10.42 -0.77 -31.78
CA PHE A 519 11.71 -0.20 -31.36
C PHE A 519 12.67 0.02 -32.53
N ARG A 520 12.50 -0.70 -33.64
CA ARG A 520 13.27 -0.49 -34.88
C ARG A 520 13.01 0.87 -35.54
N TYR A 521 11.92 1.53 -35.18
CA TYR A 521 11.52 2.82 -35.72
C TYR A 521 11.98 4.00 -34.85
N GLY A 522 12.89 3.77 -33.91
CA GLY A 522 13.49 4.82 -33.09
C GLY A 522 12.81 4.98 -31.72
N ALA A 523 12.98 3.99 -30.85
CA ALA A 523 12.59 4.15 -29.45
C ALA A 523 13.52 5.13 -28.75
N PRO A 524 13.01 6.18 -28.08
CA PRO A 524 13.83 7.07 -27.29
C PRO A 524 14.32 6.37 -26.01
N PRO A 525 15.42 6.80 -25.38
CA PRO A 525 15.66 6.49 -23.98
C PRO A 525 14.45 6.89 -23.15
N HIS A 526 13.93 6.00 -22.31
CA HIS A 526 12.73 6.27 -21.54
C HIS A 526 12.74 5.52 -20.20
N GLY A 527 11.94 5.98 -19.29
CA GLY A 527 11.76 5.39 -17.97
C GLY A 527 10.40 5.73 -17.38
N GLY A 528 9.98 4.97 -16.41
CA GLY A 528 8.69 5.18 -15.80
C GLY A 528 8.54 4.49 -14.47
N PHE A 529 7.35 4.68 -13.89
CA PHE A 529 7.00 4.21 -12.57
C PHE A 529 5.51 3.87 -12.50
N ALA A 530 5.16 2.91 -11.66
CA ALA A 530 3.77 2.65 -11.31
C ALA A 530 3.64 2.44 -9.80
N PHE A 531 2.63 3.06 -9.17
CA PHE A 531 2.35 2.80 -7.77
C PHE A 531 0.87 2.57 -7.47
N GLY A 532 0.61 1.72 -6.46
CA GLY A 532 -0.73 1.37 -6.02
C GLY A 532 -1.40 2.51 -5.26
N ILE A 533 -2.41 3.14 -5.88
CA ILE A 533 -3.21 4.19 -5.23
C ILE A 533 -3.93 3.65 -4.01
N ASP A 534 -4.41 2.41 -4.05
CA ASP A 534 -5.10 1.78 -2.93
C ASP A 534 -4.20 1.69 -1.69
N ARG A 535 -2.92 1.31 -1.86
CA ARG A 535 -1.94 1.24 -0.78
C ARG A 535 -1.64 2.63 -0.21
N LEU A 536 -1.35 3.60 -1.08
CA LEU A 536 -1.09 4.97 -0.66
C LEU A 536 -2.26 5.55 0.15
N VAL A 537 -3.48 5.42 -0.37
CA VAL A 537 -4.68 5.94 0.28
C VAL A 537 -4.95 5.22 1.61
N ALA A 538 -4.74 3.91 1.70
CA ALA A 538 -4.91 3.17 2.95
C ALA A 538 -3.97 3.72 4.04
N ILE A 539 -2.68 3.84 3.75
CA ILE A 539 -1.71 4.37 4.72
C ILE A 539 -2.05 5.82 5.12
N LEU A 540 -2.39 6.69 4.16
CA LEU A 540 -2.74 8.09 4.43
C LEU A 540 -4.08 8.25 5.17
N ALA A 541 -4.98 7.29 5.05
CA ALA A 541 -6.25 7.25 5.79
C ALA A 541 -6.12 6.60 7.18
N GLY A 542 -4.95 6.02 7.50
CA GLY A 542 -4.71 5.28 8.75
C GLY A 542 -5.38 3.90 8.77
N GLU A 543 -5.46 3.23 7.61
CA GLU A 543 -6.08 1.92 7.46
C GLU A 543 -5.03 0.82 7.25
N ASP A 544 -5.20 -0.30 7.91
CA ASP A 544 -4.30 -1.47 7.80
C ASP A 544 -4.64 -2.38 6.61
N ASN A 545 -5.75 -2.10 5.92
CA ASN A 545 -6.28 -2.94 4.85
C ASN A 545 -6.82 -2.09 3.71
N ILE A 546 -6.37 -2.37 2.48
CA ILE A 546 -6.82 -1.64 1.29
C ILE A 546 -8.32 -1.79 0.99
N ARG A 547 -8.99 -2.82 1.53
CA ARG A 547 -10.45 -2.98 1.38
C ARG A 547 -11.24 -1.84 2.03
N GLU A 548 -10.67 -1.17 3.02
CA GLU A 548 -11.32 -0.02 3.68
C GLU A 548 -11.28 1.28 2.86
N VAL A 549 -10.50 1.29 1.77
CA VAL A 549 -10.41 2.43 0.83
C VAL A 549 -10.92 2.11 -0.58
N ILE A 550 -11.48 0.91 -0.77
CA ILE A 550 -12.13 0.45 -2.02
C ILE A 550 -13.63 0.33 -1.77
N ALA A 551 -14.46 0.95 -2.63
CA ALA A 551 -15.90 0.95 -2.44
C ALA A 551 -16.50 -0.47 -2.39
N PHE A 552 -16.13 -1.32 -3.36
CA PHE A 552 -16.61 -2.70 -3.48
C PHE A 552 -15.42 -3.66 -3.72
N PRO A 553 -14.66 -4.01 -2.66
CA PRO A 553 -13.52 -4.92 -2.78
C PRO A 553 -13.99 -6.36 -2.98
N LYS A 554 -13.10 -7.23 -3.46
CA LYS A 554 -13.32 -8.67 -3.56
C LYS A 554 -12.89 -9.40 -2.28
N THR A 555 -13.51 -10.56 -2.03
CA THR A 555 -13.15 -11.48 -0.94
C THR A 555 -12.66 -12.81 -1.49
N GLN A 556 -12.01 -13.63 -0.64
CA GLN A 556 -11.57 -14.98 -1.04
C GLN A 556 -12.76 -15.89 -1.42
N SER A 557 -13.95 -15.62 -0.87
CA SER A 557 -15.17 -16.39 -1.15
C SER A 557 -15.87 -15.96 -2.44
N ASP A 558 -15.49 -14.83 -3.06
CA ASP A 558 -16.12 -14.35 -4.31
C ASP A 558 -15.97 -15.31 -5.48
N ARG A 559 -15.01 -16.23 -5.43
CA ARG A 559 -14.89 -17.34 -6.41
C ARG A 559 -16.08 -18.30 -6.39
N LYS A 560 -16.84 -18.37 -5.28
CA LYS A 560 -17.91 -19.36 -5.07
C LYS A 560 -19.31 -18.76 -4.97
N SER A 561 -19.44 -17.48 -4.71
CA SER A 561 -20.74 -16.84 -4.59
C SER A 561 -20.80 -15.54 -5.39
N THR A 562 -21.47 -15.59 -6.52
CA THR A 562 -21.87 -14.46 -7.34
C THR A 562 -22.77 -13.44 -6.60
N ARG A 563 -22.95 -13.61 -5.29
CA ARG A 563 -23.86 -12.78 -4.46
C ARG A 563 -23.19 -11.63 -3.75
N LEU A 564 -21.87 -11.49 -3.88
CA LEU A 564 -21.12 -10.47 -3.16
C LEU A 564 -20.76 -9.32 -4.07
N ASN A 565 -21.14 -8.14 -3.71
CA ASN A 565 -20.66 -6.82 -4.10
C ASN A 565 -20.50 -6.46 -5.58
N SER A 566 -20.12 -7.39 -6.41
CA SER A 566 -20.33 -7.27 -7.82
C SER A 566 -21.79 -7.64 -8.04
N SER A 567 -22.66 -6.65 -7.87
CA SER A 567 -23.91 -6.59 -8.60
C SER A 567 -24.21 -7.89 -9.35
N HIS A 568 -25.25 -8.56 -8.97
CA HIS A 568 -26.01 -9.37 -9.89
C HIS A 568 -25.22 -9.81 -11.13
N VAL A 569 -24.46 -10.88 -11.04
CA VAL A 569 -24.44 -11.78 -12.18
C VAL A 569 -25.89 -12.25 -12.22
N SER A 570 -26.74 -11.48 -12.92
CA SER A 570 -27.95 -12.04 -13.43
C SER A 570 -27.52 -13.30 -14.18
N GLU A 571 -28.07 -14.43 -13.82
CA GLU A 571 -28.27 -15.48 -14.79
C GLU A 571 -29.15 -14.85 -15.88
N SER A 572 -28.58 -14.02 -16.73
CA SER A 572 -29.17 -13.70 -17.99
C SER A 572 -29.01 -14.97 -18.83
N ARG A 573 -29.94 -15.86 -18.70
CA ARG A 573 -30.31 -16.72 -19.84
C ARG A 573 -30.58 -15.73 -20.95
N MET A 574 -29.58 -15.49 -21.79
CA MET A 574 -29.86 -14.92 -23.10
C MET A 574 -30.84 -15.84 -23.77
N PRO A 575 -32.01 -15.37 -24.25
CA PRO A 575 -32.85 -16.19 -25.10
C PRO A 575 -32.00 -16.58 -26.30
N SER A 576 -31.89 -17.87 -26.53
CA SER A 576 -31.45 -18.41 -27.80
C SER A 576 -32.50 -18.00 -28.82
N SER A 577 -32.25 -16.95 -29.58
CA SER A 577 -33.05 -16.69 -30.78
C SER A 577 -32.25 -15.83 -31.75
N ALA A 578 -32.08 -16.50 -32.91
CA ALA A 578 -31.72 -16.10 -34.25
C ALA A 578 -30.32 -15.52 -34.48
#